data_06a222334fa0e7d1f3f1adab19bbba46
#
_entry.id   06a222334fa0e7d1f3f1adab19bbba46
#
_cell.length_a   1.000
_cell.length_b   1.000
_cell.length_c   1.000
_cell.angle_alpha   90.00
_cell.angle_beta   90.00
_cell.angle_gamma   90.00
#
_symmetry.space_group_name_H-M   'P 1'
#
loop_
_entity.id
_entity.type
_entity.pdbx_description
1 polymer ?
#
loop_
_entity_poly.entity_id
_entity_poly.type
_entity_poly.pdbx_seq_one_letter_code
_entity_poly.pdbx_strand_id
1 'polypeptide(L)'
;MDRTFFPRSRRIAPLVALTAAALLLASGCSSSSGGKKAEESGGGGAAGKADTPRMTVALVTHQAAGDTFWDIVRKGAEAAAAKDNIRLVYSHNPNAGDQANLVQNAIDQKVDGIAITLAKPDAMKDAVSKATSSGIPVVGLNSGLSDWKKLGLMEFFGQDETVAGEALGKRLNAEGAKKAVCVIQEQGNIGLTQRCDGVKKTFSGSTQNLYVNGTDMPSVKSTITAKLKQDPAIDYVVALGAPYALTAVQSVGDAGSKAKIATFDLNKELTGAISKGTIQFAVDQQPYLQGYLAIDSLWLFKNNGNYSGGGEQPVLTGPAFVDKSNVDRVAKFATKGTR
;
A
#
# COMPACT_ATOMS: atom_id res chain seq x y z
N MET A 1 31.64 51.61 34.50
CA MET A 1 32.99 51.52 35.13
C MET A 1 33.69 50.45 34.35
N ASP A 2 34.39 50.90 33.49
CA ASP A 2 35.83 51.13 33.21
C ASP A 2 36.47 49.91 32.57
N ARG A 3 36.74 50.04 31.29
CA ARG A 3 37.98 50.54 30.56
C ARG A 3 39.07 49.49 30.57
N THR A 4 39.37 48.99 29.39
CA THR A 4 40.50 49.27 28.46
C THR A 4 41.77 48.48 28.82
N PHE A 5 42.54 47.89 27.91
CA PHE A 5 43.41 48.47 26.90
C PHE A 5 44.10 47.37 26.06
N PHE A 6 44.23 47.59 24.78
CA PHE A 6 45.26 46.99 23.89
C PHE A 6 46.67 47.56 24.19
N PRO A 7 47.80 46.96 23.77
CA PRO A 7 48.43 47.51 22.58
C PRO A 7 49.11 46.55 21.58
N ARG A 8 49.28 47.11 20.39
CA ARG A 8 50.07 46.70 19.24
C ARG A 8 51.58 46.89 19.46
N SER A 9 52.45 46.12 18.71
CA SER A 9 53.59 46.59 17.89
C SER A 9 54.47 45.36 17.50
N ARG A 10 54.84 45.21 16.36
CA ARG A 10 55.66 45.76 15.24
C ARG A 10 56.74 44.76 14.84
N ARG A 11 56.64 44.36 13.59
CA ARG A 11 57.67 44.17 12.52
C ARG A 11 59.14 43.91 12.91
N ILE A 12 59.76 42.97 12.14
CA ILE A 12 60.94 43.19 11.28
C ILE A 12 61.26 41.84 10.53
N ALA A 13 61.40 41.95 9.17
CA ALA A 13 62.10 40.98 8.33
C ALA A 13 63.56 41.47 8.17
N PRO A 14 64.51 40.66 7.74
CA PRO A 14 64.87 40.52 6.34
C PRO A 14 65.42 39.13 5.88
N LEU A 15 65.19 38.79 4.65
CA LEU A 15 65.97 38.54 3.43
C LEU A 15 67.21 37.63 3.45
N VAL A 16 67.28 36.85 2.32
CA VAL A 16 68.47 36.30 1.60
C VAL A 16 68.85 34.88 1.97
N ALA A 17 69.05 33.88 1.11
CA ALA A 17 69.25 33.70 -0.31
C ALA A 17 69.17 32.23 -0.70
N LEU A 18 68.81 32.00 -1.95
CA LEU A 18 69.08 30.87 -2.88
C LEU A 18 69.98 29.76 -2.47
N THR A 19 69.55 28.49 -2.70
CA THR A 19 70.18 27.59 -3.67
C THR A 19 69.20 26.48 -4.13
N ALA A 20 69.27 26.18 -5.40
CA ALA A 20 68.46 25.21 -6.12
C ALA A 20 69.00 23.78 -5.92
N ALA A 21 68.07 22.84 -5.82
CA ALA A 21 68.28 21.48 -6.32
C ALA A 21 66.93 20.83 -6.57
N ALA A 22 66.68 20.55 -7.83
CA ALA A 22 65.53 19.78 -8.32
C ALA A 22 65.66 18.30 -7.87
N LEU A 23 64.55 17.69 -7.49
CA LEU A 23 64.29 16.25 -7.77
C LEU A 23 62.80 15.91 -7.42
N LEU A 24 62.05 15.67 -8.47
CA LEU A 24 60.97 14.69 -8.63
C LEU A 24 59.89 14.59 -7.53
N LEU A 25 58.83 15.33 -7.84
CA LEU A 25 57.50 15.18 -7.26
C LEU A 25 56.82 13.95 -7.81
N ALA A 26 56.66 12.95 -6.96
CA ALA A 26 55.55 12.00 -7.11
C ALA A 26 54.35 12.62 -6.39
N SER A 27 53.49 13.37 -7.09
CA SER A 27 52.17 13.81 -6.62
C SER A 27 51.26 12.61 -6.55
N GLY A 28 51.21 11.94 -5.41
CA GLY A 28 50.12 11.02 -5.10
C GLY A 28 48.85 11.80 -4.84
N CYS A 29 47.98 11.98 -5.86
CA CYS A 29 46.59 12.30 -5.63
C CYS A 29 45.93 11.10 -4.96
N SER A 30 45.82 11.14 -3.65
CA SER A 30 44.95 10.27 -2.89
C SER A 30 43.50 10.70 -3.17
N SER A 31 42.94 10.16 -4.25
CA SER A 31 41.49 10.08 -4.37
C SER A 31 41.02 8.99 -3.39
N SER A 32 40.52 9.40 -2.23
CA SER A 32 39.80 8.53 -1.31
C SER A 32 38.47 8.12 -1.93
N SER A 33 38.48 7.26 -2.96
CA SER A 33 37.37 6.44 -3.32
C SER A 33 37.40 5.19 -2.45
N GLY A 34 36.77 5.29 -1.28
CA GLY A 34 36.49 4.17 -0.39
C GLY A 34 35.41 3.26 -0.97
N GLY A 35 35.61 2.79 -2.19
CA GLY A 35 34.87 1.70 -2.78
C GLY A 35 35.81 0.52 -2.95
N LYS A 36 35.58 -0.59 -2.24
CA LYS A 36 36.17 -1.87 -2.61
C LYS A 36 35.90 -2.07 -4.10
N LYS A 37 36.95 -2.25 -4.90
CA LYS A 37 36.79 -2.83 -6.22
C LYS A 37 36.05 -4.14 -6.03
N ALA A 38 34.88 -4.26 -6.65
CA ALA A 38 34.24 -5.55 -6.75
C ALA A 38 35.23 -6.49 -7.47
N GLU A 39 35.67 -7.52 -6.78
CA GLU A 39 36.30 -8.65 -7.47
C GLU A 39 35.28 -9.19 -8.45
N GLU A 40 35.62 -9.22 -9.73
CA GLU A 40 34.87 -9.95 -10.73
C GLU A 40 34.94 -11.45 -10.39
N SER A 41 34.09 -11.89 -9.43
CA SER A 41 33.75 -13.28 -9.35
C SER A 41 32.72 -13.55 -10.43
N GLY A 42 33.14 -14.26 -11.49
CA GLY A 42 32.27 -14.71 -12.57
C GLY A 42 31.12 -15.55 -12.05
N GLY A 43 30.00 -14.91 -11.81
CA GLY A 43 28.70 -15.48 -11.56
C GLY A 43 27.68 -14.41 -11.87
N GLY A 44 26.95 -14.55 -12.98
CA GLY A 44 25.94 -13.59 -13.45
C GLY A 44 24.79 -13.40 -12.49
N GLY A 45 25.06 -12.85 -11.30
CA GLY A 45 24.04 -12.32 -10.40
C GLY A 45 23.59 -10.96 -10.92
N ALA A 46 22.32 -10.81 -11.24
CA ALA A 46 21.75 -9.50 -11.54
C ALA A 46 22.08 -8.54 -10.39
N ALA A 47 22.72 -7.41 -10.69
CA ALA A 47 23.03 -6.39 -9.70
C ALA A 47 21.74 -6.01 -8.94
N GLY A 48 21.76 -6.13 -7.60
CA GLY A 48 20.62 -5.78 -6.74
C GLY A 48 19.81 -6.93 -6.17
N LYS A 49 20.21 -8.19 -6.37
CA LYS A 49 19.57 -9.35 -5.73
C LYS A 49 20.28 -9.71 -4.43
N ALA A 50 19.52 -10.06 -3.38
CA ALA A 50 20.10 -10.52 -2.11
C ALA A 50 20.88 -11.83 -2.30
N ASP A 51 22.09 -11.88 -1.72
CA ASP A 51 22.95 -13.08 -1.67
C ASP A 51 22.60 -13.93 -0.44
N THR A 52 21.37 -14.42 -0.41
CA THR A 52 20.86 -15.30 0.64
C THR A 52 20.27 -16.57 0.04
N PRO A 53 20.19 -17.68 0.80
CA PRO A 53 19.49 -18.87 0.35
C PRO A 53 18.08 -18.53 -0.16
N ARG A 54 17.66 -19.17 -1.26
CA ARG A 54 16.37 -18.88 -1.87
C ARG A 54 15.23 -19.34 -0.98
N MET A 55 14.41 -18.40 -0.53
CA MET A 55 13.18 -18.67 0.21
C MET A 55 12.01 -18.95 -0.74
N THR A 56 11.01 -19.66 -0.26
CA THR A 56 9.70 -19.80 -0.89
C THR A 56 8.65 -19.14 0.01
N VAL A 57 7.95 -18.13 -0.49
CA VAL A 57 6.91 -17.42 0.24
C VAL A 57 5.59 -17.51 -0.51
N ALA A 58 4.52 -17.86 0.20
CA ALA A 58 3.16 -17.84 -0.34
C ALA A 58 2.50 -16.48 -0.06
N LEU A 59 1.86 -15.90 -1.09
CA LEU A 59 0.95 -14.78 -0.95
C LEU A 59 -0.47 -15.26 -1.27
N VAL A 60 -1.35 -15.28 -0.24
CA VAL A 60 -2.70 -15.81 -0.34
C VAL A 60 -3.71 -14.68 -0.11
N THR A 61 -4.46 -14.30 -1.15
CA THR A 61 -5.41 -13.18 -1.08
C THR A 61 -6.85 -13.62 -1.33
N HIS A 62 -7.80 -12.73 -1.00
CA HIS A 62 -9.22 -12.91 -1.30
C HIS A 62 -9.63 -12.28 -2.66
N GLN A 63 -8.68 -12.09 -3.57
CA GLN A 63 -8.94 -11.52 -4.90
C GLN A 63 -10.08 -12.25 -5.61
N ALA A 64 -11.05 -11.47 -6.09
CA ALA A 64 -12.02 -11.93 -7.05
C ALA A 64 -11.50 -11.77 -8.49
N ALA A 65 -12.03 -12.54 -9.43
CA ALA A 65 -11.66 -12.43 -10.84
C ALA A 65 -11.97 -11.01 -11.36
N GLY A 66 -11.01 -10.40 -12.05
CA GLY A 66 -11.15 -9.07 -12.66
C GLY A 66 -10.92 -7.89 -11.70
N ASP A 67 -10.62 -8.12 -10.44
CA ASP A 67 -10.26 -7.05 -9.51
C ASP A 67 -8.80 -6.62 -9.69
N THR A 68 -8.60 -5.50 -10.38
CA THR A 68 -7.30 -4.96 -10.75
C THR A 68 -6.49 -4.39 -9.58
N PHE A 69 -7.12 -4.15 -8.42
CA PHE A 69 -6.42 -3.75 -7.20
C PHE A 69 -5.31 -4.74 -6.83
N TRP A 70 -5.61 -6.01 -6.94
CA TRP A 70 -4.70 -7.09 -6.56
C TRP A 70 -3.51 -7.25 -7.50
N ASP A 71 -3.64 -6.81 -8.77
CA ASP A 71 -2.51 -6.77 -9.70
C ASP A 71 -1.43 -5.81 -9.21
N ILE A 72 -1.83 -4.70 -8.56
CA ILE A 72 -0.91 -3.72 -7.99
C ILE A 72 -0.22 -4.29 -6.73
N VAL A 73 -0.99 -4.93 -5.84
CA VAL A 73 -0.45 -5.65 -4.66
C VAL A 73 0.56 -6.71 -5.09
N ARG A 74 0.19 -7.52 -6.08
CA ARG A 74 1.04 -8.59 -6.62
C ARG A 74 2.33 -8.04 -7.21
N LYS A 75 2.29 -6.96 -7.99
CA LYS A 75 3.50 -6.31 -8.53
C LYS A 75 4.46 -5.85 -7.43
N GLY A 76 3.94 -5.32 -6.32
CA GLY A 76 4.75 -4.97 -5.17
C GLY A 76 5.43 -6.18 -4.56
N ALA A 77 4.66 -7.25 -4.35
CA ALA A 77 5.18 -8.52 -3.84
C ALA A 77 6.24 -9.16 -4.76
N GLU A 78 6.00 -9.14 -6.07
CA GLU A 78 6.95 -9.63 -7.08
C GLU A 78 8.26 -8.83 -7.09
N ALA A 79 8.18 -7.50 -6.88
CA ALA A 79 9.38 -6.64 -6.82
C ALA A 79 10.23 -6.94 -5.58
N ALA A 80 9.61 -7.11 -4.40
CA ALA A 80 10.30 -7.55 -3.19
C ALA A 80 10.90 -8.95 -3.38
N ALA A 81 10.12 -9.89 -3.89
CA ALA A 81 10.57 -11.26 -4.13
C ALA A 81 11.78 -11.32 -5.07
N ALA A 82 11.81 -10.51 -6.13
CA ALA A 82 12.94 -10.43 -7.06
C ALA A 82 14.20 -9.89 -6.38
N LYS A 83 14.05 -8.84 -5.54
CA LYS A 83 15.14 -8.23 -4.77
C LYS A 83 15.70 -9.21 -3.73
N ASP A 84 14.84 -9.93 -3.02
CA ASP A 84 15.18 -10.70 -1.83
C ASP A 84 15.48 -12.20 -2.12
N ASN A 85 15.65 -12.57 -3.38
CA ASN A 85 15.87 -13.96 -3.80
C ASN A 85 14.73 -14.90 -3.35
N ILE A 86 13.48 -14.48 -3.44
CA ILE A 86 12.32 -15.25 -3.03
C ILE A 86 11.63 -15.88 -4.26
N ARG A 87 11.21 -17.12 -4.15
CA ARG A 87 10.21 -17.74 -5.02
C ARG A 87 8.83 -17.41 -4.47
N LEU A 88 8.16 -16.45 -5.08
CA LEU A 88 6.79 -16.08 -4.70
C LEU A 88 5.80 -17.08 -5.30
N VAL A 89 4.89 -17.60 -4.48
CA VAL A 89 3.75 -18.43 -4.87
C VAL A 89 2.50 -17.60 -4.60
N TYR A 90 1.92 -17.03 -5.65
CA TYR A 90 0.69 -16.26 -5.54
C TYR A 90 -0.53 -17.14 -5.78
N SER A 91 -1.50 -17.10 -4.87
CA SER A 91 -2.79 -17.78 -5.00
C SER A 91 -3.90 -16.94 -4.39
N HIS A 92 -5.13 -17.11 -4.89
CA HIS A 92 -6.25 -16.31 -4.42
C HIS A 92 -7.59 -17.03 -4.59
N ASN A 93 -8.54 -16.72 -3.72
CA ASN A 93 -9.93 -17.11 -3.87
C ASN A 93 -10.82 -16.17 -3.02
N PRO A 94 -11.93 -15.61 -3.56
CA PRO A 94 -12.85 -14.76 -2.81
C PRO A 94 -13.73 -15.55 -1.82
N ASN A 95 -13.85 -16.87 -1.98
CA ASN A 95 -14.47 -17.73 -0.99
C ASN A 95 -13.48 -18.01 0.14
N ALA A 96 -13.86 -17.70 1.37
CA ALA A 96 -12.95 -17.80 2.50
C ALA A 96 -12.55 -19.24 2.85
N GLY A 97 -13.45 -20.22 2.62
CA GLY A 97 -13.13 -21.66 2.80
C GLY A 97 -12.07 -22.12 1.81
N ASP A 98 -12.21 -21.71 0.55
CA ASP A 98 -11.21 -22.03 -0.48
C ASP A 98 -9.91 -21.26 -0.24
N GLN A 99 -9.97 -19.99 0.22
CA GLN A 99 -8.77 -19.26 0.64
C GLN A 99 -8.04 -19.99 1.77
N ALA A 100 -8.78 -20.53 2.76
CA ALA A 100 -8.19 -21.35 3.83
C ALA A 100 -7.51 -22.61 3.30
N ASN A 101 -8.09 -23.27 2.29
CA ASN A 101 -7.45 -24.42 1.62
C ASN A 101 -6.14 -24.03 0.91
N LEU A 102 -6.06 -22.83 0.33
CA LEU A 102 -4.81 -22.32 -0.25
C LEU A 102 -3.71 -22.10 0.81
N VAL A 103 -4.08 -21.68 2.02
CA VAL A 103 -3.14 -21.62 3.15
C VAL A 103 -2.67 -23.02 3.55
N GLN A 104 -3.58 -24.00 3.62
CA GLN A 104 -3.21 -25.39 3.90
C GLN A 104 -2.22 -25.93 2.84
N ASN A 105 -2.48 -25.66 1.57
CA ASN A 105 -1.54 -26.04 0.50
C ASN A 105 -0.14 -25.42 0.67
N ALA A 106 -0.05 -24.16 1.15
CA ALA A 106 1.22 -23.53 1.44
C ALA A 106 1.95 -24.23 2.62
N ILE A 107 1.21 -24.62 3.66
CA ILE A 107 1.76 -25.40 4.78
C ILE A 107 2.31 -26.75 4.30
N ASP A 108 1.56 -27.48 3.48
CA ASP A 108 1.94 -28.78 2.95
C ASP A 108 3.19 -28.69 2.04
N GLN A 109 3.35 -27.57 1.34
CA GLN A 109 4.54 -27.24 0.55
C GLN A 109 5.73 -26.80 1.39
N LYS A 110 5.56 -26.65 2.71
CA LYS A 110 6.60 -26.22 3.65
C LYS A 110 7.26 -24.90 3.22
N VAL A 111 6.43 -23.91 2.88
CA VAL A 111 6.94 -22.58 2.51
C VAL A 111 7.64 -21.91 3.69
N ASP A 112 8.59 -21.02 3.42
CA ASP A 112 9.37 -20.30 4.45
C ASP A 112 8.61 -19.15 5.12
N GLY A 113 7.47 -18.72 4.54
CA GLY A 113 6.61 -17.68 5.08
C GLY A 113 5.31 -17.56 4.30
N ILE A 114 4.29 -16.99 4.93
CA ILE A 114 2.96 -16.76 4.33
C ILE A 114 2.57 -15.30 4.54
N ALA A 115 2.21 -14.60 3.47
CA ALA A 115 1.51 -13.32 3.50
C ALA A 115 0.03 -13.55 3.17
N ILE A 116 -0.90 -13.01 4.00
CA ILE A 116 -2.31 -13.34 3.90
C ILE A 116 -3.22 -12.14 4.09
N THR A 117 -4.36 -12.12 3.41
CA THR A 117 -5.44 -11.17 3.67
C THR A 117 -6.54 -11.81 4.51
N LEU A 118 -7.10 -11.05 5.45
CA LEU A 118 -8.11 -11.52 6.40
C LEU A 118 -9.45 -10.76 6.21
N ALA A 119 -10.01 -10.82 4.99
CA ALA A 119 -11.30 -10.19 4.70
C ALA A 119 -12.46 -10.81 5.52
N LYS A 120 -12.33 -12.11 5.82
CA LYS A 120 -13.27 -12.90 6.64
C LYS A 120 -12.48 -13.67 7.70
N PRO A 121 -12.02 -12.99 8.77
CA PRO A 121 -11.03 -13.52 9.71
C PRO A 121 -11.48 -14.79 10.43
N ASP A 122 -12.76 -14.90 10.78
CA ASP A 122 -13.28 -16.09 11.46
C ASP A 122 -13.10 -17.37 10.63
N ALA A 123 -13.32 -17.28 9.32
CA ALA A 123 -13.15 -18.40 8.41
C ALA A 123 -11.66 -18.77 8.17
N MET A 124 -10.75 -17.84 8.44
CA MET A 124 -9.31 -18.06 8.25
C MET A 124 -8.60 -18.55 9.53
N LYS A 125 -9.27 -18.49 10.68
CA LYS A 125 -8.68 -18.73 12.01
C LYS A 125 -7.93 -20.04 12.10
N ASP A 126 -8.57 -21.15 11.70
CA ASP A 126 -7.99 -22.49 11.82
C ASP A 126 -6.79 -22.69 10.88
N ALA A 127 -6.87 -22.17 9.65
CA ALA A 127 -5.77 -22.25 8.70
C ALA A 127 -4.55 -21.42 9.16
N VAL A 128 -4.79 -20.23 9.70
CA VAL A 128 -3.72 -19.38 10.26
C VAL A 128 -3.10 -20.05 11.49
N SER A 129 -3.92 -20.59 12.41
CA SER A 129 -3.45 -21.32 13.59
C SER A 129 -2.57 -22.51 13.22
N LYS A 130 -2.94 -23.26 12.19
CA LYS A 130 -2.12 -24.38 11.69
C LYS A 130 -0.79 -23.91 11.11
N ALA A 131 -0.78 -22.81 10.34
CA ALA A 131 0.45 -22.26 9.77
C ALA A 131 1.42 -21.83 10.88
N THR A 132 0.96 -21.04 11.85
CA THR A 132 1.78 -20.57 12.98
C THR A 132 2.25 -21.71 13.87
N SER A 133 1.40 -22.68 14.18
CA SER A 133 1.76 -23.88 14.96
C SER A 133 2.79 -24.79 14.25
N SER A 134 2.84 -24.72 12.92
CA SER A 134 3.87 -25.39 12.12
C SER A 134 5.20 -24.63 12.05
N GLY A 135 5.32 -23.51 12.77
CA GLY A 135 6.53 -22.68 12.80
C GLY A 135 6.72 -21.84 11.54
N ILE A 136 5.70 -21.68 10.70
CA ILE A 136 5.74 -20.82 9.51
C ILE A 136 5.36 -19.40 9.94
N PRO A 137 6.22 -18.38 9.72
CA PRO A 137 5.87 -16.98 10.00
C PRO A 137 4.75 -16.53 9.05
N VAL A 138 3.73 -15.88 9.64
CA VAL A 138 2.56 -15.38 8.90
C VAL A 138 2.45 -13.87 9.10
N VAL A 139 2.35 -13.11 8.02
CA VAL A 139 2.09 -11.67 8.04
C VAL A 139 0.74 -11.35 7.39
N GLY A 140 0.06 -10.36 7.92
CA GLY A 140 -1.20 -9.85 7.37
C GLY A 140 -0.98 -8.67 6.43
N LEU A 141 -1.84 -8.54 5.44
CA LEU A 141 -1.89 -7.33 4.62
C LEU A 141 -3.32 -6.98 4.21
N ASN A 142 -3.54 -5.70 3.92
CA ASN A 142 -4.79 -5.14 3.41
C ASN A 142 -5.97 -5.24 4.39
N SER A 143 -6.55 -6.40 4.58
CA SER A 143 -7.73 -6.62 5.44
C SER A 143 -7.39 -7.39 6.71
N GLY A 144 -8.05 -7.06 7.83
CA GLY A 144 -7.93 -7.79 9.10
C GLY A 144 -7.06 -7.12 10.16
N LEU A 145 -6.86 -5.80 10.06
CA LEU A 145 -6.11 -5.04 11.07
C LEU A 145 -6.63 -5.25 12.51
N SER A 146 -7.93 -5.40 12.71
CA SER A 146 -8.51 -5.64 14.04
C SER A 146 -8.24 -7.04 14.60
N ASP A 147 -7.80 -7.98 13.76
CA ASP A 147 -7.76 -9.41 14.09
C ASP A 147 -6.37 -10.04 13.95
N TRP A 148 -5.42 -9.39 13.28
CA TRP A 148 -4.11 -9.97 13.00
C TRP A 148 -3.37 -10.47 14.23
N LYS A 149 -3.33 -9.67 15.33
CA LYS A 149 -2.70 -10.10 16.59
C LYS A 149 -3.44 -11.25 17.27
N LYS A 150 -4.77 -11.19 17.29
CA LYS A 150 -5.61 -12.24 17.88
C LYS A 150 -5.43 -13.59 17.18
N LEU A 151 -5.14 -13.55 15.88
CA LEU A 151 -4.88 -14.74 15.07
C LEU A 151 -3.39 -15.15 15.09
N GLY A 152 -2.53 -14.42 15.79
CA GLY A 152 -1.12 -14.77 15.94
C GLY A 152 -0.26 -14.43 14.72
N LEU A 153 -0.68 -13.49 13.88
CA LEU A 153 0.17 -12.98 12.80
C LEU A 153 1.31 -12.14 13.38
N MET A 154 2.45 -12.21 12.73
CA MET A 154 3.68 -11.56 13.15
C MET A 154 3.66 -10.05 12.92
N GLU A 155 3.10 -9.61 11.80
CA GLU A 155 3.04 -8.21 11.35
C GLU A 155 1.80 -7.96 10.50
N PHE A 156 1.46 -6.67 10.31
CA PHE A 156 0.37 -6.25 9.42
C PHE A 156 0.74 -5.01 8.61
N PHE A 157 0.45 -5.04 7.31
CA PHE A 157 0.69 -3.98 6.33
C PHE A 157 -0.62 -3.59 5.63
N GLY A 158 -1.12 -2.39 5.88
CA GLY A 158 -2.39 -1.94 5.31
C GLY A 158 -2.80 -0.57 5.80
N GLN A 159 -4.06 -0.24 5.68
CA GLN A 159 -4.60 0.95 6.33
C GLN A 159 -5.56 0.56 7.46
N ASP A 160 -5.82 1.51 8.36
CA ASP A 160 -6.95 1.40 9.28
C ASP A 160 -8.22 1.81 8.53
N GLU A 161 -9.07 0.82 8.25
CA GLU A 161 -10.26 1.00 7.41
C GLU A 161 -11.31 1.88 8.09
N THR A 162 -11.39 1.83 9.42
CA THR A 162 -12.27 2.72 10.21
C THR A 162 -11.78 4.16 10.11
N VAL A 163 -10.48 4.40 10.32
CA VAL A 163 -9.85 5.73 10.21
C VAL A 163 -10.00 6.28 8.78
N ALA A 164 -9.82 5.44 7.77
CA ALA A 164 -9.99 5.84 6.38
C ALA A 164 -11.44 6.22 6.06
N GLY A 165 -12.41 5.45 6.57
CA GLY A 165 -13.83 5.78 6.48
C GLY A 165 -14.19 7.07 7.21
N GLU A 166 -13.68 7.26 8.42
CA GLU A 166 -13.87 8.50 9.18
C GLU A 166 -13.29 9.73 8.47
N ALA A 167 -12.10 9.59 7.88
CA ALA A 167 -11.49 10.66 7.10
C ALA A 167 -12.34 11.01 5.87
N LEU A 168 -12.89 9.99 5.18
CA LEU A 168 -13.79 10.20 4.05
C LEU A 168 -15.09 10.89 4.51
N GLY A 169 -15.71 10.48 5.62
CA GLY A 169 -16.90 11.12 6.15
C GLY A 169 -16.69 12.61 6.46
N LYS A 170 -15.55 12.97 7.06
CA LYS A 170 -15.15 14.37 7.28
C LYS A 170 -14.98 15.12 5.95
N ARG A 171 -14.41 14.48 4.94
CA ARG A 171 -14.26 15.08 3.59
C ARG A 171 -15.61 15.31 2.93
N LEU A 172 -16.58 14.38 3.04
CA LEU A 172 -17.92 14.58 2.54
C LEU A 172 -18.61 15.81 3.17
N ASN A 173 -18.41 16.06 4.48
CA ASN A 173 -18.90 17.27 5.14
C ASN A 173 -18.28 18.52 4.51
N ALA A 174 -16.98 18.52 4.27
CA ALA A 174 -16.29 19.65 3.63
C ALA A 174 -16.74 19.90 2.18
N GLU A 175 -17.15 18.84 1.47
CA GLU A 175 -17.76 18.93 0.12
C GLU A 175 -19.23 19.40 0.15
N GLY A 176 -19.82 19.56 1.34
CA GLY A 176 -21.21 19.98 1.51
C GLY A 176 -22.26 18.90 1.24
N ALA A 177 -21.84 17.62 1.18
CA ALA A 177 -22.72 16.48 0.97
C ALA A 177 -23.81 16.41 2.06
N LYS A 178 -25.00 15.87 1.70
CA LYS A 178 -26.15 15.71 2.61
C LYS A 178 -26.57 14.25 2.71
N LYS A 179 -26.51 13.50 1.62
CA LYS A 179 -26.97 12.12 1.58
C LYS A 179 -26.08 11.28 0.68
N ALA A 180 -25.39 10.32 1.29
CA ALA A 180 -24.49 9.43 0.59
C ALA A 180 -25.01 7.99 0.54
N VAL A 181 -24.63 7.26 -0.50
CA VAL A 181 -24.73 5.80 -0.56
C VAL A 181 -23.32 5.20 -0.59
N CYS A 182 -23.03 4.25 0.32
CA CYS A 182 -21.77 3.52 0.39
C CYS A 182 -21.93 2.16 -0.30
N VAL A 183 -21.20 1.92 -1.39
CA VAL A 183 -21.36 0.74 -2.25
C VAL A 183 -20.37 -0.33 -1.83
N ILE A 184 -20.89 -1.44 -1.28
CA ILE A 184 -20.09 -2.59 -0.79
C ILE A 184 -20.15 -3.70 -1.84
N GLN A 185 -19.04 -3.97 -2.51
CA GLN A 185 -18.96 -4.92 -3.60
C GLN A 185 -18.65 -6.37 -3.16
N GLU A 186 -18.25 -6.58 -1.91
CA GLU A 186 -17.99 -7.90 -1.35
C GLU A 186 -18.66 -8.03 0.01
N GLN A 187 -19.78 -8.76 0.03
CA GLN A 187 -20.51 -8.98 1.28
C GLN A 187 -19.71 -9.84 2.25
N GLY A 188 -19.68 -9.44 3.51
CA GLY A 188 -18.93 -10.11 4.58
C GLY A 188 -17.45 -9.73 4.66
N ASN A 189 -16.96 -8.87 3.77
CA ASN A 189 -15.62 -8.28 3.90
C ASN A 189 -15.65 -7.22 5.01
N ILE A 190 -14.91 -7.50 6.10
CA ILE A 190 -14.89 -6.62 7.29
C ILE A 190 -14.28 -5.25 6.98
N GLY A 191 -13.26 -5.19 6.14
CA GLY A 191 -12.60 -3.92 5.79
C GLY A 191 -13.54 -2.97 5.05
N LEU A 192 -14.33 -3.49 4.09
CA LEU A 192 -15.32 -2.68 3.36
C LEU A 192 -16.45 -2.20 4.29
N THR A 193 -16.89 -3.05 5.22
CA THR A 193 -17.88 -2.68 6.22
C THR A 193 -17.33 -1.57 7.14
N GLN A 194 -16.10 -1.71 7.63
CA GLN A 194 -15.43 -0.72 8.46
C GLN A 194 -15.28 0.64 7.76
N ARG A 195 -15.02 0.66 6.45
CA ARG A 195 -14.99 1.93 5.67
C ARG A 195 -16.35 2.64 5.71
N CYS A 196 -17.43 1.93 5.40
CA CYS A 196 -18.79 2.51 5.41
C CYS A 196 -19.22 2.94 6.82
N ASP A 197 -18.90 2.15 7.85
CA ASP A 197 -19.20 2.48 9.26
C ASP A 197 -18.39 3.71 9.72
N GLY A 198 -17.12 3.82 9.32
CA GLY A 198 -16.31 5.01 9.55
C GLY A 198 -16.91 6.26 8.90
N VAL A 199 -17.38 6.15 7.65
CA VAL A 199 -18.13 7.25 7.00
C VAL A 199 -19.35 7.63 7.82
N LYS A 200 -20.17 6.66 8.21
CA LYS A 200 -21.37 6.90 9.01
C LYS A 200 -21.07 7.58 10.34
N LYS A 201 -19.94 7.28 10.95
CA LYS A 201 -19.55 7.83 12.27
C LYS A 201 -19.23 9.32 12.23
N THR A 202 -18.68 9.83 11.11
CA THR A 202 -18.19 11.22 11.04
C THR A 202 -18.91 12.09 10.02
N PHE A 203 -19.67 11.51 9.11
CA PHE A 203 -20.49 12.25 8.15
C PHE A 203 -21.75 12.77 8.83
N SER A 204 -21.94 14.09 8.82
CA SER A 204 -23.09 14.76 9.44
C SER A 204 -24.39 14.59 8.63
N GLY A 205 -24.29 14.20 7.37
CA GLY A 205 -25.43 13.81 6.54
C GLY A 205 -25.91 12.39 6.82
N SER A 206 -26.79 11.86 6.01
CA SER A 206 -27.23 10.46 6.09
C SER A 206 -26.44 9.59 5.12
N THR A 207 -26.11 8.36 5.52
CA THR A 207 -25.50 7.36 4.66
C THR A 207 -26.22 6.02 4.75
N GLN A 208 -26.27 5.29 3.64
CA GLN A 208 -26.83 3.95 3.54
C GLN A 208 -25.85 3.03 2.84
N ASN A 209 -25.75 1.78 3.30
CA ASN A 209 -24.97 0.75 2.61
C ASN A 209 -25.79 0.20 1.45
N LEU A 210 -25.15 0.03 0.29
CA LEU A 210 -25.72 -0.61 -0.89
C LEU A 210 -24.81 -1.81 -1.24
N TYR A 211 -25.32 -3.01 -1.01
CA TYR A 211 -24.61 -4.23 -1.36
C TYR A 211 -24.80 -4.56 -2.84
N VAL A 212 -23.71 -4.85 -3.52
CA VAL A 212 -23.69 -5.23 -4.94
C VAL A 212 -22.86 -6.50 -5.14
N ASN A 213 -23.11 -7.23 -6.22
CA ASN A 213 -22.25 -8.33 -6.62
C ASN A 213 -21.05 -7.80 -7.41
N GLY A 214 -19.90 -7.62 -6.76
CA GLY A 214 -18.70 -7.03 -7.36
C GLY A 214 -18.09 -7.85 -8.50
N THR A 215 -18.49 -9.11 -8.68
CA THR A 215 -18.03 -9.95 -9.81
C THR A 215 -18.89 -9.81 -11.07
N ASP A 216 -20.01 -9.06 -10.96
CA ASP A 216 -20.96 -8.80 -12.06
C ASP A 216 -21.14 -7.29 -12.25
N MET A 217 -20.28 -6.68 -13.03
CA MET A 217 -20.28 -5.22 -13.26
C MET A 217 -21.57 -4.69 -13.91
N PRO A 218 -22.26 -5.40 -14.84
CA PRO A 218 -23.60 -5.06 -15.28
C PRO A 218 -24.61 -4.98 -14.13
N SER A 219 -24.59 -5.94 -13.20
CA SER A 219 -25.43 -5.94 -12.00
C SER A 219 -25.08 -4.77 -11.05
N VAL A 220 -23.78 -4.49 -10.84
CA VAL A 220 -23.34 -3.29 -10.09
C VAL A 220 -23.95 -2.03 -10.68
N LYS A 221 -23.81 -1.84 -11.98
CA LYS A 221 -24.35 -0.69 -12.70
C LYS A 221 -25.86 -0.55 -12.52
N SER A 222 -26.61 -1.62 -12.76
CA SER A 222 -28.08 -1.60 -12.66
C SER A 222 -28.55 -1.31 -11.23
N THR A 223 -27.89 -1.87 -10.23
CA THR A 223 -28.22 -1.70 -8.81
C THR A 223 -27.99 -0.26 -8.35
N ILE A 224 -26.85 0.34 -8.70
CA ILE A 224 -26.57 1.75 -8.38
C ILE A 224 -27.56 2.66 -9.12
N THR A 225 -27.84 2.42 -10.41
CA THR A 225 -28.81 3.19 -11.20
C THR A 225 -30.21 3.14 -10.58
N ALA A 226 -30.67 1.94 -10.20
CA ALA A 226 -31.99 1.77 -9.57
C ALA A 226 -32.06 2.51 -8.23
N LYS A 227 -31.01 2.45 -7.41
CA LYS A 227 -30.92 3.15 -6.12
C LYS A 227 -31.01 4.66 -6.29
N LEU A 228 -30.29 5.22 -7.26
CA LEU A 228 -30.32 6.67 -7.54
C LEU A 228 -31.66 7.15 -8.10
N LYS A 229 -32.35 6.33 -8.90
CA LYS A 229 -33.73 6.62 -9.36
C LYS A 229 -34.77 6.54 -8.23
N GLN A 230 -34.59 5.55 -7.33
CA GLN A 230 -35.48 5.37 -6.17
C GLN A 230 -35.34 6.52 -5.16
N ASP A 231 -34.12 7.06 -5.01
CA ASP A 231 -33.80 8.07 -4.00
C ASP A 231 -32.99 9.22 -4.63
N PRO A 232 -33.68 10.16 -5.32
CA PRO A 232 -33.05 11.29 -6.00
C PRO A 232 -32.37 12.30 -5.05
N ALA A 233 -32.59 12.17 -3.73
CA ALA A 233 -31.92 13.01 -2.73
C ALA A 233 -30.50 12.58 -2.46
N ILE A 234 -30.06 11.42 -2.96
CA ILE A 234 -28.65 11.00 -2.88
C ILE A 234 -27.81 11.94 -3.71
N ASP A 235 -26.90 12.66 -3.05
CA ASP A 235 -25.99 13.64 -3.66
C ASP A 235 -24.53 13.15 -3.72
N TYR A 236 -24.25 11.97 -3.12
CA TYR A 236 -22.94 11.35 -3.17
C TYR A 236 -22.99 9.82 -3.29
N VAL A 237 -22.19 9.26 -4.19
CA VAL A 237 -21.89 7.82 -4.26
C VAL A 237 -20.46 7.59 -3.78
N VAL A 238 -20.32 6.81 -2.73
CA VAL A 238 -19.03 6.36 -2.20
C VAL A 238 -18.82 4.94 -2.68
N ALA A 239 -17.93 4.74 -3.66
CA ALA A 239 -17.49 3.42 -4.11
C ALA A 239 -16.25 2.97 -3.32
N LEU A 240 -16.09 1.67 -3.11
CA LEU A 240 -14.98 1.16 -2.30
C LEU A 240 -13.86 0.53 -3.14
N GLY A 241 -13.77 0.91 -4.41
CA GLY A 241 -12.73 0.51 -5.34
C GLY A 241 -12.87 1.18 -6.70
N ALA A 242 -11.76 1.35 -7.42
CA ALA A 242 -11.70 2.11 -8.66
C ALA A 242 -12.64 1.60 -9.77
N PRO A 243 -12.78 0.30 -10.06
CA PRO A 243 -13.70 -0.20 -11.09
C PRO A 243 -15.17 0.15 -10.79
N TYR A 244 -15.54 0.10 -9.51
CA TYR A 244 -16.91 0.39 -9.05
C TYR A 244 -17.23 1.88 -9.15
N ALA A 245 -16.26 2.75 -8.89
CA ALA A 245 -16.41 4.19 -9.08
C ALA A 245 -16.60 4.56 -10.56
N LEU A 246 -15.83 3.96 -11.45
CA LEU A 246 -15.99 4.14 -12.89
C LEU A 246 -17.36 3.66 -13.39
N THR A 247 -17.87 2.56 -12.83
CA THR A 247 -19.22 2.07 -13.09
C THR A 247 -20.28 3.01 -12.50
N ALA A 248 -20.04 3.57 -11.31
CA ALA A 248 -20.94 4.57 -10.71
C ALA A 248 -21.08 5.83 -11.57
N VAL A 249 -20.02 6.26 -12.30
CA VAL A 249 -20.11 7.37 -13.27
C VAL A 249 -21.18 7.08 -14.32
N GLN A 250 -21.19 5.86 -14.88
CA GLN A 250 -22.21 5.46 -15.86
C GLN A 250 -23.61 5.42 -15.21
N SER A 251 -23.69 4.86 -13.99
CA SER A 251 -24.97 4.75 -13.26
C SER A 251 -25.59 6.10 -12.94
N VAL A 252 -24.78 7.09 -12.57
CA VAL A 252 -25.24 8.48 -12.34
C VAL A 252 -25.82 9.06 -13.63
N GLY A 253 -25.15 8.86 -14.77
CA GLY A 253 -25.66 9.29 -16.08
C GLY A 253 -26.98 8.60 -16.46
N ASP A 254 -27.07 7.27 -16.34
CA ASP A 254 -28.27 6.48 -16.68
C ASP A 254 -29.46 6.76 -15.73
N ALA A 255 -29.20 7.22 -14.52
CA ALA A 255 -30.21 7.63 -13.57
C ALA A 255 -30.67 9.08 -13.77
N GLY A 256 -29.96 9.88 -14.59
CA GLY A 256 -30.20 11.34 -14.67
C GLY A 256 -29.87 12.03 -13.34
N SER A 257 -29.04 11.42 -12.48
CA SER A 257 -28.69 11.93 -11.15
C SER A 257 -27.61 13.00 -11.23
N LYS A 258 -27.56 13.87 -10.21
CA LYS A 258 -26.47 14.85 -10.02
C LYS A 258 -25.51 14.44 -8.91
N ALA A 259 -25.61 13.20 -8.43
CA ALA A 259 -24.74 12.69 -7.37
C ALA A 259 -23.25 12.76 -7.79
N LYS A 260 -22.43 13.31 -6.91
CA LYS A 260 -20.96 13.28 -7.04
C LYS A 260 -20.44 11.90 -6.64
N ILE A 261 -19.18 11.60 -7.00
CA ILE A 261 -18.58 10.30 -6.74
C ILE A 261 -17.26 10.49 -6.00
N ALA A 262 -17.11 9.76 -4.91
CA ALA A 262 -15.84 9.53 -4.23
C ALA A 262 -15.55 8.04 -4.18
N THR A 263 -14.27 7.66 -4.03
CA THR A 263 -13.90 6.26 -4.02
C THR A 263 -12.71 5.96 -3.12
N PHE A 264 -12.42 4.70 -3.02
CA PHE A 264 -11.13 4.16 -2.59
C PHE A 264 -10.36 3.67 -3.80
N ASP A 265 -9.04 3.60 -3.66
CA ASP A 265 -8.06 3.06 -4.59
C ASP A 265 -7.92 3.87 -5.90
N LEU A 266 -6.84 3.56 -6.59
CA LEU A 266 -6.48 4.21 -7.84
C LEU A 266 -6.28 3.16 -8.94
N ASN A 267 -6.49 3.58 -10.18
CA ASN A 267 -5.96 2.97 -11.39
C ASN A 267 -5.79 4.06 -12.45
N LYS A 268 -5.27 3.69 -13.61
CA LYS A 268 -5.02 4.62 -14.72
C LYS A 268 -6.28 5.39 -15.14
N GLU A 269 -7.38 4.69 -15.30
CA GLU A 269 -8.66 5.25 -15.77
C GLU A 269 -9.25 6.20 -14.72
N LEU A 270 -9.16 5.81 -13.44
CA LEU A 270 -9.66 6.61 -12.32
C LEU A 270 -8.88 7.92 -12.16
N THR A 271 -7.54 7.89 -12.27
CA THR A 271 -6.75 9.13 -12.21
C THR A 271 -7.14 10.11 -13.32
N GLY A 272 -7.46 9.60 -14.51
CA GLY A 272 -8.01 10.39 -15.60
C GLY A 272 -9.40 10.99 -15.27
N ALA A 273 -10.27 10.23 -14.60
CA ALA A 273 -11.59 10.70 -14.18
C ALA A 273 -11.50 11.78 -13.09
N ILE A 274 -10.56 11.64 -12.15
CA ILE A 274 -10.29 12.66 -11.11
C ILE A 274 -9.75 13.95 -11.76
N SER A 275 -8.79 13.85 -12.66
CA SER A 275 -8.21 15.00 -13.37
C SER A 275 -9.28 15.80 -14.14
N LYS A 276 -10.24 15.09 -14.75
CA LYS A 276 -11.40 15.69 -15.43
C LYS A 276 -12.49 16.23 -14.48
N GLY A 277 -12.42 15.89 -13.19
CA GLY A 277 -13.43 16.27 -12.20
C GLY A 277 -14.71 15.43 -12.26
N THR A 278 -14.73 14.31 -13.01
CA THR A 278 -15.87 13.37 -13.07
C THR A 278 -16.00 12.60 -11.76
N ILE A 279 -14.87 12.28 -11.12
CA ILE A 279 -14.79 11.73 -9.77
C ILE A 279 -14.09 12.77 -8.91
N GLN A 280 -14.61 13.04 -7.71
CA GLN A 280 -14.16 14.16 -6.89
C GLN A 280 -12.81 13.87 -6.23
N PHE A 281 -12.69 12.68 -5.63
CA PHE A 281 -11.46 12.23 -4.97
C PHE A 281 -11.45 10.72 -4.76
N ALA A 282 -10.26 10.20 -4.49
CA ALA A 282 -10.05 8.85 -4.02
C ALA A 282 -9.27 8.84 -2.70
N VAL A 283 -9.55 7.85 -1.86
CA VAL A 283 -8.71 7.48 -0.71
C VAL A 283 -7.74 6.40 -1.17
N ASP A 284 -6.46 6.72 -1.21
CA ASP A 284 -5.41 5.80 -1.64
C ASP A 284 -4.76 5.13 -0.44
N GLN A 285 -4.59 3.84 -0.52
CA GLN A 285 -3.98 3.00 0.50
C GLN A 285 -2.64 2.39 0.10
N GLN A 286 -2.11 2.75 -1.05
CA GLN A 286 -0.80 2.31 -1.57
C GLN A 286 -0.66 0.78 -1.68
N PRO A 287 -1.48 0.11 -2.50
CA PRO A 287 -1.52 -1.36 -2.56
C PRO A 287 -0.19 -2.01 -2.97
N TYR A 288 0.59 -1.38 -3.83
CA TYR A 288 1.94 -1.84 -4.17
C TYR A 288 2.83 -1.95 -2.93
N LEU A 289 2.77 -0.93 -2.05
CA LEU A 289 3.56 -0.90 -0.82
C LEU A 289 3.13 -2.02 0.14
N GLN A 290 1.84 -2.33 0.22
CA GLN A 290 1.35 -3.43 1.05
C GLN A 290 1.95 -4.77 0.62
N GLY A 291 1.88 -5.07 -0.68
CA GLY A 291 2.46 -6.31 -1.23
C GLY A 291 3.98 -6.36 -1.07
N TYR A 292 4.67 -5.24 -1.34
CA TYR A 292 6.12 -5.15 -1.21
C TYR A 292 6.57 -5.42 0.24
N LEU A 293 6.01 -4.69 1.20
CA LEU A 293 6.42 -4.79 2.60
C LEU A 293 6.09 -6.16 3.21
N ALA A 294 4.96 -6.76 2.84
CA ALA A 294 4.58 -8.08 3.34
C ALA A 294 5.59 -9.18 2.95
N ILE A 295 6.18 -9.09 1.76
CA ILE A 295 7.19 -10.07 1.31
C ILE A 295 8.57 -9.73 1.85
N ASP A 296 8.96 -8.45 1.81
CA ASP A 296 10.25 -7.96 2.32
C ASP A 296 10.41 -8.25 3.83
N SER A 297 9.35 -8.07 4.61
CA SER A 297 9.38 -8.32 6.06
C SER A 297 9.63 -9.79 6.41
N LEU A 298 9.06 -10.73 5.65
CA LEU A 298 9.32 -12.16 5.84
C LEU A 298 10.81 -12.51 5.58
N TRP A 299 11.42 -11.86 4.59
CA TRP A 299 12.85 -12.00 4.35
C TRP A 299 13.70 -11.40 5.49
N LEU A 300 13.36 -10.20 5.95
CA LEU A 300 14.03 -9.54 7.08
C LEU A 300 13.92 -10.37 8.36
N PHE A 301 12.76 -10.92 8.64
CA PHE A 301 12.56 -11.81 9.79
C PHE A 301 13.42 -13.08 9.68
N LYS A 302 13.38 -13.77 8.54
CA LYS A 302 14.08 -15.05 8.35
C LYS A 302 15.59 -14.90 8.43
N ASN A 303 16.14 -13.83 7.88
CA ASN A 303 17.61 -13.65 7.79
C ASN A 303 18.21 -12.86 8.96
N ASN A 304 17.43 -11.96 9.57
CA ASN A 304 17.96 -11.00 10.56
C ASN A 304 17.16 -10.98 11.88
N GLY A 305 16.02 -11.68 11.97
CA GLY A 305 15.12 -11.62 13.14
C GLY A 305 14.46 -10.25 13.35
N ASN A 306 14.38 -9.40 12.29
CA ASN A 306 13.79 -8.08 12.39
C ASN A 306 12.27 -8.10 12.22
N TYR A 307 11.60 -7.17 12.91
CA TYR A 307 10.17 -6.93 12.84
C TYR A 307 9.88 -5.49 12.46
N SER A 308 9.05 -5.27 11.46
CA SER A 308 8.48 -3.96 11.17
C SER A 308 7.48 -3.56 12.27
N GLY A 309 7.39 -2.27 12.59
CA GLY A 309 6.52 -1.82 13.68
C GLY A 309 6.87 -2.45 15.04
N GLY A 310 8.07 -3.03 15.19
CA GLY A 310 8.51 -3.73 16.41
C GLY A 310 7.70 -5.01 16.70
N GLY A 311 6.95 -5.56 15.73
CA GLY A 311 6.03 -6.69 15.91
C GLY A 311 4.77 -6.35 16.72
N GLU A 312 4.65 -5.10 17.20
CA GLU A 312 3.58 -4.65 18.07
C GLU A 312 2.60 -3.70 17.38
N GLN A 313 3.07 -2.90 16.42
CA GLN A 313 2.28 -1.93 15.71
C GLN A 313 2.15 -2.30 14.23
N PRO A 314 1.00 -2.06 13.58
CA PRO A 314 0.86 -2.24 12.15
C PRO A 314 1.68 -1.18 11.41
N VAL A 315 2.14 -1.48 10.21
CA VAL A 315 2.71 -0.50 9.31
C VAL A 315 1.60 0.04 8.40
N LEU A 316 1.17 1.27 8.67
CA LEU A 316 0.06 1.87 7.94
C LEU A 316 0.51 2.44 6.59
N THR A 317 -0.20 2.09 5.53
CA THR A 317 0.07 2.51 4.15
C THR A 317 -0.91 3.58 3.64
N GLY A 318 -1.87 3.99 4.45
CA GLY A 318 -2.90 4.99 4.18
C GLY A 318 -3.67 5.35 5.45
N PRO A 319 -4.69 6.23 5.34
CA PRO A 319 -5.25 6.80 4.11
C PRO A 319 -4.50 8.03 3.59
N ALA A 320 -4.51 8.22 2.27
CA ALA A 320 -4.08 9.46 1.61
C ALA A 320 -5.13 9.91 0.59
N PHE A 321 -5.46 11.21 0.55
CA PHE A 321 -6.42 11.72 -0.43
C PHE A 321 -5.76 12.09 -1.75
N VAL A 322 -6.36 11.62 -2.84
CA VAL A 322 -6.00 12.00 -4.20
C VAL A 322 -7.21 12.69 -4.83
N ASP A 323 -7.04 13.94 -5.19
CA ASP A 323 -8.05 14.77 -5.85
C ASP A 323 -7.42 15.56 -7.01
N LYS A 324 -8.20 16.44 -7.65
CA LYS A 324 -7.75 17.22 -8.80
C LYS A 324 -6.49 18.05 -8.52
N SER A 325 -6.24 18.44 -7.28
CA SER A 325 -5.08 19.29 -6.92
C SER A 325 -3.75 18.53 -6.90
N ASN A 326 -3.79 17.19 -6.77
CA ASN A 326 -2.58 16.39 -6.59
C ASN A 326 -2.52 15.11 -7.46
N VAL A 327 -3.56 14.80 -8.22
CA VAL A 327 -3.64 13.56 -9.04
C VAL A 327 -2.48 13.43 -10.02
N ASP A 328 -1.95 14.51 -10.57
CA ASP A 328 -0.84 14.49 -11.53
C ASP A 328 0.44 13.89 -10.92
N ARG A 329 0.61 14.00 -9.59
CA ARG A 329 1.75 13.41 -8.87
C ARG A 329 1.75 11.88 -8.92
N VAL A 330 0.56 11.27 -8.96
CA VAL A 330 0.38 9.81 -8.90
C VAL A 330 0.00 9.19 -10.24
N ALA A 331 -0.55 9.95 -11.18
CA ALA A 331 -1.07 9.46 -12.46
C ALA A 331 -0.06 8.63 -13.27
N LYS A 332 1.22 9.06 -13.31
CA LYS A 332 2.28 8.32 -13.98
C LYS A 332 2.55 6.94 -13.35
N PHE A 333 2.36 6.82 -12.04
CA PHE A 333 2.56 5.57 -11.32
C PHE A 333 1.33 4.66 -11.47
N ALA A 334 0.10 5.22 -11.46
CA ALA A 334 -1.12 4.50 -11.79
C ALA A 334 -1.06 3.92 -13.22
N THR A 335 -0.53 4.68 -14.20
CA THR A 335 -0.30 4.20 -15.56
C THR A 335 0.68 3.02 -15.61
N LYS A 336 1.69 2.99 -14.73
CA LYS A 336 2.63 1.87 -14.61
C LYS A 336 2.04 0.67 -13.83
N GLY A 337 0.87 0.83 -13.23
CA GLY A 337 0.27 -0.15 -12.33
C GLY A 337 1.08 -0.36 -11.05
N THR A 338 1.63 0.71 -10.49
CA THR A 338 2.36 0.72 -9.21
C THR A 338 1.72 1.65 -8.18
N ARG A 339 0.52 2.18 -8.53
CA ARG A 339 -0.29 2.98 -7.62
C ARG A 339 -1.76 2.77 -7.88
#